data_82828f860119d8b55c32194c931ab51a
#
_entry.id   82828f860119d8b55c32194c931ab51a
#
_cell.length_a   1.000
_cell.length_b   1.000
_cell.length_c   1.000
_cell.angle_alpha   90.00
_cell.angle_beta   90.00
_cell.angle_gamma   90.00
#
_symmetry.space_group_name_H-M   'P 1'
#
loop_
_entity.id
_entity.type
_entity.pdbx_description
1 polymer ?
#
loop_
_entity_poly.entity_id
_entity_poly.type
_entity_poly.pdbx_seq_one_letter_code
_entity_poly.pdbx_strand_id
1 'polypeptide(L)'
;MADISEDQRQGTRGGYSNTSATNQTNFLVSQQIRKDIQTSFIARIDSCQSSEETTGAKTVAITPLISQTDTEGTALDMVSIPNLPHTRYQHGIAAVVIDPVPGDIVLASVNKNDISNINDQTQGPVNAGSFRQFSQSDAVALDSIHTKVPEVYIVLRQDKTIKERGPEGIRVETDKTLDEEALENRVIHIGKNRQEDIGGNSTITVGGSITIEAGGPITIKAPSITFDTPQATFTGNVTIAGGLAQGGGMRARTGARAGAGAMFYNDIHTRGTMTADVDAIGGGISLKGHVHSGVQSGPSKTGGPQ
;
A
#
# COMPACT_ATOMS: atom_id res chain seq x y z
N MET A 1 -35.90 28.59 28.05
CA MET A 1 -36.94 27.76 27.41
C MET A 1 -37.27 28.44 26.11
N ALA A 2 -36.95 27.84 24.96
CA ALA A 2 -37.37 28.37 23.67
C ALA A 2 -38.88 28.11 23.55
N ASP A 3 -39.63 29.17 23.31
CA ASP A 3 -41.05 29.09 23.07
C ASP A 3 -41.29 28.32 21.76
N ILE A 4 -41.77 27.08 21.88
CA ILE A 4 -42.06 26.22 20.73
C ILE A 4 -43.33 26.77 20.10
N SER A 5 -43.24 27.29 18.86
CA SER A 5 -44.42 27.79 18.12
C SER A 5 -45.49 26.70 18.02
N GLU A 6 -46.78 27.09 17.98
CA GLU A 6 -47.93 26.15 17.88
C GLU A 6 -47.79 25.15 16.71
N ASP A 7 -47.10 25.51 15.66
CA ASP A 7 -46.83 24.66 14.50
C ASP A 7 -45.82 23.52 14.79
N GLN A 8 -45.06 23.57 15.87
CA GLN A 8 -44.07 22.57 16.25
C GLN A 8 -44.59 21.50 17.22
N ARG A 9 -45.81 21.65 17.72
CA ARG A 9 -46.45 20.67 18.60
C ARG A 9 -47.11 19.56 17.78
N GLN A 10 -46.52 18.37 17.75
CA GLN A 10 -47.17 17.18 17.18
C GLN A 10 -48.50 16.91 17.90
N GLY A 11 -49.57 16.73 17.15
CA GLY A 11 -50.89 16.40 17.67
C GLY A 11 -51.77 17.59 18.08
N THR A 12 -51.29 18.85 18.03
CA THR A 12 -52.09 20.01 18.33
C THR A 12 -53.06 20.32 17.18
N ARG A 13 -54.36 20.40 17.48
CA ARG A 13 -55.37 20.79 16.50
C ARG A 13 -55.23 22.28 16.20
N GLY A 14 -54.93 22.66 14.96
CA GLY A 14 -55.03 24.04 14.51
C GLY A 14 -56.48 24.46 14.43
N GLY A 15 -56.76 25.78 14.50
CA GLY A 15 -58.11 26.31 14.40
C GLY A 15 -58.89 25.80 13.19
N TYR A 16 -58.20 25.57 12.08
CA TYR A 16 -58.79 25.06 10.82
C TYR A 16 -59.29 23.61 10.93
N SER A 17 -58.64 22.74 11.72
CA SER A 17 -58.99 21.32 11.87
C SER A 17 -60.35 21.11 12.56
N ASN A 18 -60.92 22.11 13.22
CA ASN A 18 -62.19 22.05 13.92
C ASN A 18 -63.37 22.70 13.14
N THR A 19 -63.16 23.24 11.93
CA THR A 19 -64.15 24.01 11.19
C THR A 19 -65.21 23.18 10.48
N SER A 20 -64.98 21.89 10.20
CA SER A 20 -65.93 20.97 9.59
C SER A 20 -65.62 19.51 9.90
N ALA A 21 -66.60 18.61 9.73
CA ALA A 21 -66.38 17.16 9.86
C ALA A 21 -65.30 16.66 8.90
N THR A 22 -65.25 17.17 7.68
CA THR A 22 -64.20 16.84 6.68
C THR A 22 -62.82 17.24 7.16
N ASN A 23 -62.66 18.44 7.72
CA ASN A 23 -61.39 18.92 8.23
C ASN A 23 -60.94 18.12 9.46
N GLN A 24 -61.86 17.71 10.33
CA GLN A 24 -61.57 16.81 11.44
C GLN A 24 -61.11 15.43 10.96
N THR A 25 -61.77 14.86 9.98
CA THR A 25 -61.40 13.60 9.38
C THR A 25 -60.03 13.70 8.71
N ASN A 26 -59.75 14.71 7.94
CA ASN A 26 -58.47 14.94 7.30
C ASN A 26 -57.34 15.12 8.35
N PHE A 27 -57.62 15.81 9.43
CA PHE A 27 -56.68 15.94 10.53
C PHE A 27 -56.37 14.57 11.17
N LEU A 28 -57.38 13.76 11.50
CA LEU A 28 -57.19 12.44 12.07
C LEU A 28 -56.43 11.50 11.14
N VAL A 29 -56.81 11.48 9.86
CA VAL A 29 -56.08 10.69 8.84
C VAL A 29 -54.62 11.15 8.71
N SER A 30 -54.38 12.45 8.70
CA SER A 30 -53.02 12.99 8.64
C SER A 30 -52.20 12.62 9.88
N GLN A 31 -52.83 12.64 11.07
CA GLN A 31 -52.15 12.20 12.30
C GLN A 31 -51.83 10.71 12.28
N GLN A 32 -52.79 9.90 11.82
CA GLN A 32 -52.55 8.43 11.68
C GLN A 32 -51.43 8.16 10.68
N ILE A 33 -51.42 8.77 9.51
CA ILE A 33 -50.37 8.63 8.51
C ILE A 33 -48.99 9.00 9.10
N ARG A 34 -48.93 10.16 9.78
CA ARG A 34 -47.67 10.63 10.40
C ARG A 34 -47.16 9.70 11.50
N LYS A 35 -48.03 9.04 12.22
CA LYS A 35 -47.72 8.12 13.29
C LYS A 35 -47.27 6.75 12.77
N ASP A 36 -47.99 6.22 11.78
CA ASP A 36 -47.86 4.84 11.35
C ASP A 36 -46.85 4.65 10.19
N ILE A 37 -46.66 5.69 9.36
CA ILE A 37 -45.75 5.62 8.21
C ILE A 37 -44.39 6.22 8.62
N GLN A 38 -43.46 5.37 8.90
CA GLN A 38 -42.06 5.71 9.10
C GLN A 38 -41.28 5.41 7.83
N THR A 39 -40.47 6.37 7.36
CA THR A 39 -39.73 6.22 6.09
C THR A 39 -38.21 6.14 6.31
N SER A 40 -37.66 7.10 7.00
CA SER A 40 -36.24 7.16 7.32
C SER A 40 -36.00 7.97 8.59
N PHE A 41 -34.91 7.68 9.27
CA PHE A 41 -34.49 8.41 10.46
C PHE A 41 -32.96 8.39 10.60
N ILE A 42 -32.43 9.36 11.31
CA ILE A 42 -31.01 9.44 11.66
C ILE A 42 -30.81 8.67 12.95
N ALA A 43 -29.81 7.79 12.97
CA ALA A 43 -29.51 6.97 14.12
C ALA A 43 -27.98 6.93 14.40
N ARG A 44 -27.64 6.60 15.63
CA ARG A 44 -26.28 6.29 16.03
C ARG A 44 -26.10 4.78 16.09
N ILE A 45 -24.97 4.31 15.62
CA ILE A 45 -24.56 2.91 15.78
C ILE A 45 -24.13 2.66 17.23
N ASP A 46 -24.73 1.69 17.86
CA ASP A 46 -24.41 1.27 19.23
C ASP A 46 -23.43 0.08 19.24
N SER A 47 -23.63 -0.86 18.31
CA SER A 47 -22.75 -2.00 18.11
C SER A 47 -22.84 -2.50 16.68
N CYS A 48 -21.77 -3.12 16.21
CA CYS A 48 -21.75 -3.90 14.97
C CYS A 48 -21.33 -5.34 15.29
N GLN A 49 -21.99 -6.30 14.68
CA GLN A 49 -21.53 -7.69 14.70
C GLN A 49 -20.50 -7.85 13.60
N SER A 50 -19.23 -7.71 13.97
CA SER A 50 -18.11 -7.97 13.09
C SER A 50 -18.12 -9.46 12.75
N SER A 51 -18.14 -9.76 11.48
CA SER A 51 -17.74 -11.05 10.96
C SER A 51 -16.27 -10.98 10.56
N GLU A 52 -15.70 -12.11 10.16
CA GLU A 52 -14.31 -12.24 9.74
C GLU A 52 -13.80 -11.09 8.84
N GLU A 53 -12.50 -10.83 8.87
CA GLU A 53 -11.79 -9.73 8.21
C GLU A 53 -12.21 -9.45 6.75
N THR A 54 -12.66 -10.47 6.04
CA THR A 54 -13.04 -10.37 4.62
C THR A 54 -14.53 -10.15 4.38
N THR A 55 -15.39 -10.44 5.35
CA THR A 55 -16.85 -10.39 5.15
C THR A 55 -17.51 -9.12 5.70
N GLY A 56 -16.84 -8.39 6.60
CA GLY A 56 -17.37 -7.17 7.21
C GLY A 56 -18.58 -7.41 8.14
N ALA A 57 -19.08 -6.35 8.72
CA ALA A 57 -20.28 -6.42 9.58
C ALA A 57 -21.53 -6.71 8.74
N LYS A 58 -22.31 -7.72 9.13
CA LYS A 58 -23.57 -8.06 8.47
C LYS A 58 -24.76 -7.31 9.06
N THR A 59 -24.74 -7.08 10.37
CA THR A 59 -25.82 -6.42 11.09
C THR A 59 -25.27 -5.41 12.10
N VAL A 60 -26.07 -4.41 12.38
CA VAL A 60 -25.79 -3.37 13.37
C VAL A 60 -26.95 -3.21 14.34
N ALA A 61 -26.66 -2.73 15.54
CA ALA A 61 -27.65 -2.19 16.46
C ALA A 61 -27.58 -0.66 16.40
N ILE A 62 -28.71 0.00 16.30
CA ILE A 62 -28.78 1.45 16.17
C ILE A 62 -29.78 2.06 17.15
N THR A 63 -29.50 3.27 17.62
CA THR A 63 -30.45 4.08 18.40
C THR A 63 -30.82 5.33 17.62
N PRO A 64 -32.13 5.59 17.35
CA PRO A 64 -32.57 6.83 16.74
C PRO A 64 -32.11 8.06 17.51
N LEU A 65 -31.63 9.10 16.82
CA LEU A 65 -31.11 10.32 17.46
C LEU A 65 -32.17 11.41 17.70
N ILE A 66 -33.31 11.31 17.02
CA ILE A 66 -34.40 12.24 17.19
C ILE A 66 -35.45 11.58 18.08
N SER A 67 -35.55 12.04 19.31
CA SER A 67 -36.50 11.53 20.29
C SER A 67 -37.93 11.92 19.91
N GLN A 68 -38.86 11.02 20.15
CA GLN A 68 -40.28 11.36 20.18
C GLN A 68 -40.58 12.15 21.45
N THR A 69 -41.57 13.01 21.41
CA THR A 69 -42.01 13.75 22.58
C THR A 69 -43.42 13.30 22.96
N ASP A 70 -43.69 13.26 24.26
CA ASP A 70 -45.01 13.06 24.77
C ASP A 70 -45.90 14.30 24.55
N THR A 71 -47.17 14.26 25.00
CA THR A 71 -48.14 15.37 24.86
C THR A 71 -47.74 16.61 25.68
N GLU A 72 -46.82 16.44 26.64
CA GLU A 72 -46.31 17.52 27.51
C GLU A 72 -45.03 18.14 26.97
N GLY A 73 -44.48 17.57 25.87
CA GLY A 73 -43.24 18.03 25.24
C GLY A 73 -41.96 17.42 25.84
N THR A 74 -42.09 16.40 26.68
CA THR A 74 -40.95 15.69 27.28
C THR A 74 -40.42 14.68 26.27
N ALA A 75 -39.09 14.64 26.08
CA ALA A 75 -38.47 13.66 25.21
C ALA A 75 -38.61 12.27 25.79
N LEU A 76 -39.03 11.32 24.97
CA LEU A 76 -39.07 9.90 25.31
C LEU A 76 -37.69 9.26 25.07
N ASP A 77 -37.31 8.37 25.94
CA ASP A 77 -36.07 7.59 25.76
C ASP A 77 -36.20 6.69 24.53
N MET A 78 -35.19 6.76 23.66
CA MET A 78 -35.12 5.92 22.49
C MET A 78 -34.41 4.62 22.80
N VAL A 79 -34.99 3.51 22.34
CA VAL A 79 -34.45 2.16 22.56
C VAL A 79 -33.61 1.75 21.37
N SER A 80 -32.51 1.04 21.65
CA SER A 80 -31.67 0.46 20.62
C SER A 80 -32.42 -0.62 19.83
N ILE A 81 -32.28 -0.59 18.52
CA ILE A 81 -32.90 -1.52 17.57
C ILE A 81 -31.78 -2.47 17.11
N PRO A 82 -31.80 -3.73 17.52
CA PRO A 82 -30.75 -4.70 17.21
C PRO A 82 -30.93 -5.35 15.83
N ASN A 83 -29.86 -5.96 15.34
CA ASN A 83 -29.86 -6.87 14.19
C ASN A 83 -30.38 -6.28 12.88
N LEU A 84 -30.21 -4.97 12.66
CA LEU A 84 -30.56 -4.37 11.39
C LEU A 84 -29.50 -4.67 10.32
N PRO A 85 -29.90 -5.01 9.10
CA PRO A 85 -28.96 -5.15 8.00
C PRO A 85 -28.26 -3.81 7.71
N HIS A 86 -27.00 -3.90 7.36
CA HIS A 86 -26.18 -2.74 6.95
C HIS A 86 -25.82 -2.84 5.47
N THR A 87 -25.93 -1.73 4.76
CA THR A 87 -25.56 -1.70 3.34
C THR A 87 -24.05 -1.73 3.14
N ARG A 88 -23.64 -2.35 2.05
CA ARG A 88 -22.26 -2.44 1.60
C ARG A 88 -22.20 -2.24 0.09
N TYR A 89 -21.14 -1.62 -0.40
CA TYR A 89 -20.88 -1.53 -1.84
C TYR A 89 -20.42 -2.90 -2.37
N GLN A 90 -21.36 -3.74 -2.76
CA GLN A 90 -21.08 -5.10 -3.24
C GLN A 90 -21.90 -5.45 -4.45
N HIS A 91 -21.24 -6.06 -5.46
CA HIS A 91 -21.88 -6.68 -6.62
C HIS A 91 -21.25 -8.04 -6.86
N GLY A 92 -22.07 -9.10 -6.74
CA GLY A 92 -21.58 -10.47 -6.82
C GLY A 92 -20.49 -10.76 -5.76
N ILE A 93 -19.30 -11.13 -6.23
CA ILE A 93 -18.15 -11.46 -5.36
C ILE A 93 -17.22 -10.26 -5.10
N ALA A 94 -17.47 -9.11 -5.73
CA ALA A 94 -16.64 -7.92 -5.56
C ALA A 94 -17.27 -6.93 -4.58
N ALA A 95 -16.52 -6.47 -3.59
CA ALA A 95 -17.00 -5.55 -2.56
C ALA A 95 -15.94 -4.52 -2.15
N VAL A 96 -16.42 -3.36 -1.70
CA VAL A 96 -15.65 -2.45 -0.84
C VAL A 96 -16.21 -2.60 0.57
N VAL A 97 -15.38 -3.09 1.48
CA VAL A 97 -15.77 -3.37 2.86
C VAL A 97 -15.28 -2.22 3.74
N ILE A 98 -16.21 -1.52 4.35
CA ILE A 98 -15.95 -0.48 5.35
C ILE A 98 -16.89 -0.76 6.50
N ASP A 99 -16.34 -1.24 7.60
CA ASP A 99 -17.15 -1.58 8.78
C ASP A 99 -17.51 -0.31 9.57
N PRO A 100 -18.80 -0.15 9.94
CA PRO A 100 -19.21 0.92 10.81
C PRO A 100 -18.69 0.68 12.22
N VAL A 101 -18.40 1.76 12.94
CA VAL A 101 -17.95 1.68 14.32
C VAL A 101 -18.99 2.28 15.29
N PRO A 102 -19.06 1.82 16.55
CA PRO A 102 -19.93 2.42 17.55
C PRO A 102 -19.70 3.93 17.66
N GLY A 103 -20.79 4.68 17.61
CA GLY A 103 -20.78 6.14 17.61
C GLY A 103 -20.90 6.79 16.22
N ASP A 104 -20.83 6.03 15.15
CA ASP A 104 -21.12 6.55 13.80
C ASP A 104 -22.59 6.92 13.66
N ILE A 105 -22.85 7.97 12.90
CA ILE A 105 -24.20 8.45 12.61
C ILE A 105 -24.59 7.98 11.21
N VAL A 106 -25.69 7.28 11.10
CA VAL A 106 -26.18 6.67 9.86
C VAL A 106 -27.61 7.13 9.54
N LEU A 107 -27.96 7.05 8.26
CA LEU A 107 -29.33 7.12 7.82
C LEU A 107 -29.92 5.71 7.81
N ALA A 108 -31.00 5.49 8.54
CA ALA A 108 -31.77 4.25 8.49
C ALA A 108 -33.00 4.42 7.60
N SER A 109 -33.20 3.51 6.66
CA SER A 109 -34.37 3.50 5.76
C SER A 109 -35.31 2.36 6.16
N VAL A 110 -36.57 2.70 6.43
CA VAL A 110 -37.58 1.74 6.88
C VAL A 110 -38.24 1.08 5.69
N ASN A 111 -38.33 -0.25 5.70
CA ASN A 111 -39.03 -0.99 4.67
C ASN A 111 -40.54 -1.00 4.95
N LYS A 112 -41.32 -1.07 3.86
CA LYS A 112 -42.78 -1.14 3.95
C LYS A 112 -43.26 -2.39 4.68
N ASN A 113 -42.64 -3.54 4.41
CA ASN A 113 -43.03 -4.83 4.94
C ASN A 113 -41.89 -5.42 5.77
N ASP A 114 -42.23 -6.38 6.61
CA ASP A 114 -41.32 -7.16 7.41
C ASP A 114 -40.32 -7.93 6.53
N ILE A 115 -39.02 -7.62 6.68
CA ILE A 115 -37.92 -8.18 5.89
C ILE A 115 -37.24 -9.38 6.56
N SER A 116 -37.73 -9.89 7.69
CA SER A 116 -37.08 -10.94 8.46
C SER A 116 -36.88 -12.25 7.71
N ASN A 117 -37.64 -12.50 6.64
CA ASN A 117 -37.48 -13.67 5.77
C ASN A 117 -36.43 -13.49 4.66
N ILE A 118 -35.81 -12.33 4.54
CA ILE A 118 -34.74 -12.07 3.58
C ILE A 118 -33.40 -12.46 4.20
N ASN A 119 -32.65 -13.30 3.52
CA ASN A 119 -31.30 -13.74 3.94
C ASN A 119 -30.37 -13.88 2.72
N ASP A 120 -29.09 -14.24 2.96
CA ASP A 120 -28.03 -14.34 1.95
C ASP A 120 -28.35 -15.35 0.83
N GLN A 121 -29.29 -16.25 1.04
CA GLN A 121 -29.68 -17.30 0.07
C GLN A 121 -30.97 -16.97 -0.68
N THR A 122 -31.59 -15.82 -0.39
CA THR A 122 -32.85 -15.42 -1.04
C THR A 122 -32.59 -15.09 -2.51
N GLN A 123 -33.18 -15.89 -3.41
CA GLN A 123 -33.00 -15.72 -4.87
C GLN A 123 -34.30 -15.33 -5.60
N GLY A 124 -35.39 -15.15 -4.90
CA GLY A 124 -36.67 -14.80 -5.50
C GLY A 124 -37.62 -14.15 -4.51
N PRO A 125 -38.83 -13.78 -4.93
CA PRO A 125 -39.82 -13.20 -4.02
C PRO A 125 -40.14 -14.10 -2.83
N VAL A 126 -40.10 -13.51 -1.63
CA VAL A 126 -40.51 -14.19 -0.38
C VAL A 126 -41.66 -13.45 0.26
N ASN A 127 -42.47 -14.16 1.04
CA ASN A 127 -43.51 -13.53 1.83
C ASN A 127 -42.90 -12.72 2.95
N ALA A 128 -43.60 -11.62 3.34
CA ALA A 128 -43.22 -10.89 4.53
C ALA A 128 -43.20 -11.80 5.77
N GLY A 129 -42.30 -11.55 6.70
CA GLY A 129 -42.18 -12.33 7.92
C GLY A 129 -43.40 -12.22 8.83
N SER A 130 -44.08 -11.08 8.79
CA SER A 130 -45.34 -10.84 9.51
C SER A 130 -46.18 -9.78 8.78
N PHE A 131 -47.32 -9.41 9.35
CA PHE A 131 -48.17 -8.30 8.87
C PHE A 131 -47.67 -6.91 9.31
N ARG A 132 -46.51 -6.82 9.95
CA ARG A 132 -45.90 -5.56 10.38
C ARG A 132 -45.52 -4.71 9.16
N GLN A 133 -45.84 -3.44 9.22
CA GLN A 133 -45.54 -2.47 8.17
C GLN A 133 -44.90 -1.22 8.76
N PHE A 134 -43.98 -0.60 8.01
CA PHE A 134 -43.29 0.65 8.36
C PHE A 134 -42.69 0.65 9.78
N SER A 135 -42.20 -0.49 10.24
CA SER A 135 -41.58 -0.63 11.55
C SER A 135 -40.09 -0.27 11.49
N GLN A 136 -39.59 0.42 12.50
CA GLN A 136 -38.16 0.69 12.63
C GLN A 136 -37.31 -0.58 12.73
N SER A 137 -37.91 -1.70 13.20
CA SER A 137 -37.25 -3.01 13.24
C SER A 137 -37.01 -3.61 11.84
N ASP A 138 -37.63 -3.07 10.82
CA ASP A 138 -37.46 -3.48 9.41
C ASP A 138 -36.64 -2.45 8.63
N ALA A 139 -35.88 -1.61 9.33
CA ALA A 139 -35.00 -0.64 8.69
C ALA A 139 -33.71 -1.31 8.20
N VAL A 140 -33.09 -0.68 7.22
CA VAL A 140 -31.73 -0.96 6.74
C VAL A 140 -30.88 0.24 7.09
N ALA A 141 -29.75 0.03 7.76
CA ALA A 141 -28.78 1.08 8.01
C ALA A 141 -28.00 1.34 6.71
N LEU A 142 -28.05 2.58 6.23
CA LEU A 142 -27.34 3.05 5.07
C LEU A 142 -26.00 3.66 5.47
N ASP A 143 -25.32 4.30 4.50
CA ASP A 143 -24.02 4.92 4.70
C ASP A 143 -23.99 5.95 5.82
N SER A 144 -22.82 6.18 6.38
CA SER A 144 -22.60 7.13 7.45
C SER A 144 -22.76 8.57 6.96
N ILE A 145 -23.45 9.37 7.77
CA ILE A 145 -23.40 10.84 7.65
C ILE A 145 -22.06 11.26 8.27
N HIS A 146 -21.15 11.80 7.45
CA HIS A 146 -19.80 12.13 7.91
C HIS A 146 -19.82 13.25 8.95
N THR A 147 -19.35 12.95 10.14
CA THR A 147 -19.20 13.89 11.25
C THR A 147 -17.75 14.05 11.67
N LYS A 148 -16.84 13.19 11.14
CA LYS A 148 -15.42 13.15 11.46
C LYS A 148 -14.58 13.19 10.19
N VAL A 149 -13.35 13.69 10.30
CA VAL A 149 -12.37 13.62 9.20
C VAL A 149 -11.80 12.20 9.18
N PRO A 150 -11.87 11.48 8.04
CA PRO A 150 -11.33 10.12 7.96
C PRO A 150 -9.80 10.15 8.01
N GLU A 151 -9.20 9.21 8.73
CA GLU A 151 -7.75 8.99 8.77
C GLU A 151 -7.28 8.01 7.69
N VAL A 152 -8.11 7.01 7.39
CA VAL A 152 -7.91 6.03 6.30
C VAL A 152 -8.88 6.37 5.18
N TYR A 153 -8.38 6.55 3.97
CA TYR A 153 -9.25 6.95 2.86
C TYR A 153 -8.65 6.70 1.48
N ILE A 154 -9.53 6.60 0.50
CA ILE A 154 -9.24 6.73 -0.93
C ILE A 154 -9.98 7.95 -1.44
N VAL A 155 -9.25 8.93 -1.98
CA VAL A 155 -9.85 10.15 -2.54
C VAL A 155 -9.64 10.19 -4.05
N LEU A 156 -10.73 10.27 -4.78
CA LEU A 156 -10.75 10.52 -6.22
C LEU A 156 -10.98 12.02 -6.42
N ARG A 157 -10.03 12.72 -7.02
CA ARG A 157 -10.06 14.16 -7.17
C ARG A 157 -10.43 14.59 -8.58
N GLN A 158 -10.95 15.80 -8.70
CA GLN A 158 -11.30 16.40 -10.02
C GLN A 158 -10.05 16.75 -10.83
N ASP A 159 -8.88 16.93 -10.21
CA ASP A 159 -7.58 17.10 -10.86
C ASP A 159 -7.02 15.81 -11.46
N LYS A 160 -7.84 14.76 -11.54
CA LYS A 160 -7.54 13.42 -12.08
C LYS A 160 -6.51 12.63 -11.24
N THR A 161 -6.31 13.00 -9.97
CA THR A 161 -5.44 12.25 -9.07
C THR A 161 -6.23 11.32 -8.15
N ILE A 162 -5.63 10.18 -7.82
CA ILE A 162 -6.10 9.25 -6.79
C ILE A 162 -5.12 9.33 -5.63
N LYS A 163 -5.64 9.55 -4.43
CA LYS A 163 -4.83 9.53 -3.20
C LYS A 163 -5.34 8.46 -2.26
N GLU A 164 -4.48 7.53 -1.91
CA GLU A 164 -4.72 6.51 -0.89
C GLU A 164 -3.91 6.85 0.36
N ARG A 165 -4.51 6.67 1.52
CA ARG A 165 -3.85 6.86 2.80
C ARG A 165 -4.26 5.77 3.79
N GLY A 166 -3.26 5.09 4.36
CA GLY A 166 -3.38 4.21 5.50
C GLY A 166 -2.22 4.52 6.46
N PRO A 167 -2.46 5.18 7.62
CA PRO A 167 -1.41 5.56 8.57
C PRO A 167 -0.56 4.39 9.06
N GLU A 168 -1.18 3.23 9.25
CA GLU A 168 -0.50 2.01 9.70
C GLU A 168 0.03 1.15 8.54
N GLY A 169 -0.43 1.38 7.31
CA GLY A 169 0.05 0.68 6.13
C GLY A 169 -1.00 0.54 5.04
N ILE A 170 -0.53 0.17 3.85
CA ILE A 170 -1.35 -0.24 2.71
C ILE A 170 -0.84 -1.59 2.26
N ARG A 171 -1.72 -2.59 2.23
CA ARG A 171 -1.41 -3.94 1.75
C ARG A 171 -2.13 -4.19 0.44
N VAL A 172 -1.37 -4.57 -0.57
CA VAL A 172 -1.89 -5.06 -1.86
C VAL A 172 -1.57 -6.53 -1.96
N GLU A 173 -2.57 -7.37 -2.18
CA GLU A 173 -2.43 -8.81 -2.25
C GLU A 173 -3.08 -9.34 -3.53
N THR A 174 -2.41 -10.24 -4.22
CA THR A 174 -2.91 -10.89 -5.42
C THR A 174 -2.35 -12.31 -5.51
N ASP A 175 -3.20 -13.27 -5.88
CA ASP A 175 -2.81 -14.68 -6.05
C ASP A 175 -2.07 -14.93 -7.36
N LYS A 176 -2.05 -13.98 -8.29
CA LYS A 176 -1.48 -14.17 -9.63
C LYS A 176 -0.52 -13.07 -10.02
N THR A 177 -1.02 -11.97 -10.54
CA THR A 177 -0.19 -10.92 -11.14
C THR A 177 -0.60 -9.57 -10.61
N LEU A 178 0.39 -8.77 -10.22
CA LEU A 178 0.25 -7.33 -10.03
C LEU A 178 0.93 -6.66 -11.21
N ASP A 179 0.18 -5.91 -12.01
CA ASP A 179 0.67 -5.15 -13.13
C ASP A 179 0.54 -3.65 -12.85
N GLU A 180 1.65 -2.92 -12.94
CA GLU A 180 1.69 -1.48 -12.73
C GLU A 180 2.29 -0.81 -13.96
N GLU A 181 1.52 0.01 -14.66
CA GLU A 181 1.97 0.78 -15.80
C GLU A 181 1.96 2.28 -15.50
N ALA A 182 3.07 2.95 -15.79
CA ALA A 182 3.18 4.41 -15.73
C ALA A 182 3.79 4.90 -17.05
N LEU A 183 3.03 5.67 -17.83
CA LEU A 183 3.46 6.16 -19.14
C LEU A 183 4.60 7.19 -19.06
N GLU A 184 4.75 7.87 -17.93
CA GLU A 184 5.80 8.88 -17.74
C GLU A 184 6.77 8.48 -16.63
N ASN A 185 6.42 8.70 -15.39
CA ASN A 185 7.32 8.56 -14.27
C ASN A 185 6.72 7.72 -13.14
N ARG A 186 7.53 6.85 -12.54
CA ARG A 186 7.24 6.23 -11.26
C ARG A 186 8.24 6.73 -10.23
N VAL A 187 7.75 7.35 -9.15
CA VAL A 187 8.57 7.88 -8.06
C VAL A 187 8.24 7.14 -6.78
N ILE A 188 9.27 6.62 -6.10
CA ILE A 188 9.12 5.89 -4.83
C ILE A 188 10.00 6.57 -3.78
N HIS A 189 9.38 7.06 -2.69
CA HIS A 189 10.09 7.60 -1.54
C HIS A 189 9.88 6.70 -0.33
N ILE A 190 10.96 6.14 0.21
CA ILE A 190 10.93 5.24 1.37
C ILE A 190 11.82 5.84 2.46
N GLY A 191 11.22 6.23 3.58
CA GLY A 191 11.93 6.89 4.68
C GLY A 191 12.80 5.94 5.52
N LYS A 192 12.60 4.62 5.41
CA LYS A 192 13.36 3.63 6.19
C LYS A 192 13.90 2.51 5.29
N ASN A 193 13.26 1.38 5.25
CA ASN A 193 13.76 0.17 4.57
C ASN A 193 12.87 -0.20 3.38
N ARG A 194 13.49 -0.66 2.30
CA ARG A 194 12.84 -1.37 1.21
C ARG A 194 13.36 -2.80 1.21
N GLN A 195 12.45 -3.77 1.19
CA GLN A 195 12.78 -5.18 1.04
C GLN A 195 12.00 -5.74 -0.16
N GLU A 196 12.68 -6.54 -0.97
CA GLU A 196 12.09 -7.28 -2.07
C GLU A 196 12.55 -8.72 -2.01
N ASP A 197 11.61 -9.65 -1.89
CA ASP A 197 11.87 -11.09 -1.89
C ASP A 197 11.25 -11.69 -3.16
N ILE A 198 12.08 -12.15 -4.09
CA ILE A 198 11.67 -12.66 -5.40
C ILE A 198 12.09 -14.11 -5.51
N GLY A 199 11.11 -15.03 -5.50
CA GLY A 199 11.36 -16.47 -5.60
C GLY A 199 11.82 -16.94 -6.99
N GLY A 200 11.64 -16.13 -8.01
CA GLY A 200 12.05 -16.40 -9.40
C GLY A 200 13.08 -15.40 -9.90
N ASN A 201 12.91 -14.94 -11.13
CA ASN A 201 13.83 -14.00 -11.79
C ASN A 201 13.43 -12.56 -11.55
N SER A 202 14.43 -11.69 -11.39
CA SER A 202 14.27 -10.24 -11.47
C SER A 202 15.00 -9.71 -12.68
N THR A 203 14.31 -8.92 -13.52
CA THR A 203 14.89 -8.30 -14.70
C THR A 203 14.67 -6.79 -14.67
N ILE A 204 15.75 -6.03 -14.86
CA ILE A 204 15.69 -4.57 -14.95
C ILE A 204 16.24 -4.18 -16.31
N THR A 205 15.39 -3.62 -17.18
CA THR A 205 15.78 -3.10 -18.49
C THR A 205 15.60 -1.60 -18.51
N VAL A 206 16.67 -0.87 -18.82
CA VAL A 206 16.69 0.60 -18.83
C VAL A 206 17.27 1.09 -20.16
N GLY A 207 16.53 1.89 -20.90
CA GLY A 207 17.00 2.49 -22.15
C GLY A 207 18.03 3.60 -21.98
N GLY A 208 18.15 4.16 -20.79
CA GLY A 208 19.12 5.19 -20.42
C GLY A 208 20.19 4.68 -19.45
N SER A 209 20.45 5.43 -18.39
CA SER A 209 21.47 5.09 -17.38
C SER A 209 20.82 4.53 -16.09
N ILE A 210 21.55 3.65 -15.42
CA ILE A 210 21.25 3.22 -14.05
C ILE A 210 22.30 3.83 -13.13
N THR A 211 21.89 4.55 -12.11
CA THR A 211 22.76 5.03 -11.04
C THR A 211 22.40 4.35 -9.73
N ILE A 212 23.39 3.76 -9.06
CA ILE A 212 23.25 3.16 -7.73
C ILE A 212 24.19 3.91 -6.81
N GLU A 213 23.64 4.65 -5.84
CA GLU A 213 24.41 5.41 -4.85
C GLU A 213 24.02 4.90 -3.47
N ALA A 214 25.03 4.60 -2.64
CA ALA A 214 24.84 4.14 -1.29
C ALA A 214 25.83 4.84 -0.34
N GLY A 215 25.34 5.28 0.80
CA GLY A 215 26.18 5.84 1.86
C GLY A 215 26.99 4.79 2.64
N GLY A 216 26.73 3.50 2.38
CA GLY A 216 27.41 2.36 2.99
C GLY A 216 27.82 1.33 1.94
N PRO A 217 28.27 0.13 2.37
CA PRO A 217 28.71 -0.92 1.46
C PRO A 217 27.59 -1.44 0.56
N ILE A 218 27.91 -1.70 -0.71
CA ILE A 218 27.05 -2.47 -1.63
C ILE A 218 27.58 -3.90 -1.68
N THR A 219 26.74 -4.87 -1.35
CA THR A 219 27.08 -6.29 -1.40
C THR A 219 26.30 -6.97 -2.51
N ILE A 220 27.01 -7.62 -3.45
CA ILE A 220 26.42 -8.46 -4.49
C ILE A 220 26.92 -9.89 -4.26
N LYS A 221 26.00 -10.82 -4.00
CA LYS A 221 26.30 -12.22 -3.76
C LYS A 221 25.60 -13.09 -4.80
N ALA A 222 26.38 -13.76 -5.63
CA ALA A 222 25.87 -14.67 -6.64
C ALA A 222 26.91 -15.76 -6.95
N PRO A 223 26.51 -16.90 -7.52
CA PRO A 223 27.45 -17.90 -8.03
C PRO A 223 28.36 -17.35 -9.13
N SER A 224 27.85 -16.43 -9.96
CA SER A 224 28.64 -15.72 -10.98
C SER A 224 28.08 -14.28 -11.16
N ILE A 225 28.98 -13.37 -11.51
CA ILE A 225 28.62 -11.99 -11.88
C ILE A 225 29.32 -11.70 -13.20
N THR A 226 28.58 -11.25 -14.21
CA THR A 226 29.11 -10.87 -15.51
C THR A 226 28.93 -9.37 -15.70
N PHE A 227 30.02 -8.68 -16.05
CA PHE A 227 30.01 -7.32 -16.52
C PHE A 227 30.32 -7.34 -18.03
N ASP A 228 29.27 -7.24 -18.83
CA ASP A 228 29.41 -7.13 -20.30
C ASP A 228 29.42 -5.64 -20.67
N THR A 229 30.63 -5.08 -20.69
CA THR A 229 30.86 -3.66 -20.93
C THR A 229 32.20 -3.43 -21.62
N PRO A 230 32.31 -2.51 -22.58
CA PRO A 230 33.59 -2.13 -23.18
C PRO A 230 34.60 -1.60 -22.15
N GLN A 231 34.11 -1.01 -21.05
CA GLN A 231 34.99 -0.43 -20.03
C GLN A 231 34.35 -0.54 -18.64
N ALA A 232 35.08 -1.09 -17.67
CA ALA A 232 34.79 -1.01 -16.26
C ALA A 232 35.86 -0.18 -15.56
N THR A 233 35.48 0.82 -14.78
CA THR A 233 36.40 1.70 -14.06
C THR A 233 36.23 1.51 -12.55
N PHE A 234 37.32 1.26 -11.84
CA PHE A 234 37.39 1.20 -10.39
C PHE A 234 38.32 2.32 -9.90
N THR A 235 37.80 3.26 -9.15
CA THR A 235 38.59 4.41 -8.63
C THR A 235 39.35 4.10 -7.34
N GLY A 236 38.99 2.99 -6.67
CA GLY A 236 39.63 2.51 -5.47
C GLY A 236 40.40 1.20 -5.68
N ASN A 237 40.75 0.56 -4.59
CA ASN A 237 41.46 -0.74 -4.61
C ASN A 237 40.51 -1.86 -5.04
N VAL A 238 41.04 -2.80 -5.82
CA VAL A 238 40.38 -4.06 -6.16
C VAL A 238 41.10 -5.20 -5.50
N THR A 239 40.40 -5.99 -4.67
CA THR A 239 40.94 -7.18 -4.04
C THR A 239 40.28 -8.40 -4.68
N ILE A 240 41.10 -9.33 -5.20
CA ILE A 240 40.65 -10.59 -5.80
C ILE A 240 41.22 -11.72 -4.94
N ALA A 241 40.35 -12.43 -4.19
CA ALA A 241 40.75 -13.52 -3.32
C ALA A 241 41.09 -14.80 -4.09
N GLY A 242 40.57 -14.92 -5.31
CA GLY A 242 40.86 -16.06 -6.21
C GLY A 242 41.86 -15.73 -7.29
N GLY A 243 41.95 -16.58 -8.30
CA GLY A 243 42.80 -16.33 -9.47
C GLY A 243 42.24 -15.24 -10.40
N LEU A 244 43.09 -14.42 -11.00
CA LEU A 244 42.75 -13.52 -12.08
C LEU A 244 43.16 -14.14 -13.42
N ALA A 245 42.20 -14.48 -14.28
CA ALA A 245 42.44 -14.88 -15.66
C ALA A 245 42.14 -13.68 -16.57
N GLN A 246 43.11 -13.25 -17.37
CA GLN A 246 42.97 -12.12 -18.28
C GLN A 246 43.31 -12.58 -19.70
N GLY A 247 42.37 -12.40 -20.64
CA GLY A 247 42.53 -12.79 -22.03
C GLY A 247 43.30 -11.79 -22.90
N GLY A 248 43.55 -10.59 -22.40
CA GLY A 248 44.30 -9.55 -23.10
C GLY A 248 45.55 -9.12 -22.36
N GLY A 249 46.28 -8.12 -22.86
CA GLY A 249 47.46 -7.60 -22.21
C GLY A 249 47.17 -6.80 -20.93
N MET A 250 47.86 -7.05 -19.84
CA MET A 250 47.78 -6.27 -18.61
C MET A 250 48.71 -5.04 -18.74
N ARG A 251 48.17 -3.84 -18.67
CA ARG A 251 48.93 -2.59 -18.59
C ARG A 251 48.78 -2.00 -17.21
N ALA A 252 49.81 -2.10 -16.37
CA ALA A 252 49.89 -1.32 -15.15
C ALA A 252 50.40 0.10 -15.51
N ARG A 253 49.50 1.08 -15.54
CA ARG A 253 49.88 2.49 -15.66
C ARG A 253 50.15 3.02 -14.26
N THR A 254 51.35 3.39 -14.02
CA THR A 254 51.67 4.19 -12.82
C THR A 254 51.07 5.58 -12.99
N GLY A 255 50.07 5.92 -12.17
CA GLY A 255 49.68 7.32 -11.97
C GLY A 255 50.85 8.12 -11.35
N ALA A 256 50.73 9.40 -11.28
CA ALA A 256 51.74 10.39 -10.81
C ALA A 256 52.28 10.24 -9.38
N ARG A 257 52.19 9.03 -8.80
CA ARG A 257 52.87 8.69 -7.52
C ARG A 257 54.07 7.78 -7.84
N ALA A 258 55.25 8.38 -7.72
CA ALA A 258 56.48 7.64 -7.72
C ALA A 258 56.42 6.52 -6.68
N GLY A 259 56.61 5.25 -7.12
CA GLY A 259 56.89 4.13 -6.22
C GLY A 259 56.00 2.92 -6.27
N ALA A 260 54.92 2.86 -7.07
CA ALA A 260 54.07 1.67 -7.11
C ALA A 260 54.09 0.98 -8.50
N GLY A 261 55.06 0.11 -8.70
CA GLY A 261 55.03 -0.92 -9.76
C GLY A 261 54.15 -2.12 -9.39
N ALA A 262 53.92 -3.02 -10.30
CA ALA A 262 53.28 -4.32 -9.98
C ALA A 262 54.22 -5.11 -9.04
N MET A 263 53.71 -5.49 -7.87
CA MET A 263 54.49 -6.34 -6.92
C MET A 263 53.90 -7.76 -6.94
N PHE A 264 54.74 -8.71 -7.24
CA PHE A 264 54.37 -10.10 -7.22
C PHE A 264 55.11 -10.77 -6.02
N TYR A 265 54.34 -11.37 -5.09
CA TYR A 265 54.92 -12.03 -3.91
C TYR A 265 55.36 -13.46 -4.17
N ASN A 266 55.00 -14.03 -5.33
CA ASN A 266 55.36 -15.40 -5.76
C ASN A 266 56.01 -15.35 -7.13
N ASP A 267 56.38 -16.53 -7.63
CA ASP A 267 57.08 -16.70 -8.90
C ASP A 267 56.30 -16.10 -10.11
N ILE A 268 57.02 -15.50 -11.03
CA ILE A 268 56.50 -15.04 -12.32
C ILE A 268 56.95 -16.09 -13.36
N HIS A 269 56.02 -16.88 -13.86
CA HIS A 269 56.27 -17.80 -14.98
C HIS A 269 55.79 -17.18 -16.29
N THR A 270 56.69 -16.95 -17.24
CA THR A 270 56.37 -16.45 -18.58
C THR A 270 56.68 -17.51 -19.62
N ARG A 271 55.75 -17.80 -20.55
CA ARG A 271 55.99 -18.69 -21.70
C ARG A 271 56.61 -17.94 -22.88
N GLY A 272 56.78 -16.65 -22.82
CA GLY A 272 57.36 -15.79 -23.81
C GLY A 272 58.56 -15.02 -23.27
N THR A 273 58.90 -13.97 -23.93
CA THR A 273 60.02 -13.07 -23.53
C THR A 273 59.58 -12.10 -22.45
N MET A 274 60.43 -11.94 -21.43
CA MET A 274 60.31 -10.85 -20.45
C MET A 274 61.29 -9.75 -20.87
N THR A 275 60.75 -8.54 -21.13
CA THR A 275 61.58 -7.39 -21.55
C THR A 275 61.50 -6.33 -20.43
N ALA A 276 62.66 -5.85 -19.97
CA ALA A 276 62.78 -4.73 -19.06
C ALA A 276 63.44 -3.57 -19.84
N ASP A 277 62.74 -2.44 -19.96
CA ASP A 277 63.26 -1.28 -20.73
C ASP A 277 64.45 -0.60 -20.05
N VAL A 278 64.53 -0.67 -18.75
CA VAL A 278 65.60 -0.06 -17.94
C VAL A 278 66.58 -1.12 -17.48
N ASP A 279 66.15 -2.00 -16.60
CA ASP A 279 66.97 -3.08 -16.05
C ASP A 279 66.08 -4.14 -15.35
N ALA A 280 66.57 -5.39 -15.25
CA ALA A 280 66.00 -6.43 -14.40
C ALA A 280 67.00 -6.75 -13.30
N ILE A 281 66.61 -6.60 -12.04
CA ILE A 281 67.47 -6.81 -10.86
C ILE A 281 67.02 -8.07 -10.10
N GLY A 282 67.86 -9.03 -9.94
CA GLY A 282 67.61 -10.25 -9.17
C GLY A 282 68.62 -10.37 -8.03
N GLY A 283 68.15 -10.46 -6.77
CA GLY A 283 69.02 -10.55 -5.59
C GLY A 283 70.02 -9.39 -5.44
N GLY A 284 69.69 -8.18 -5.94
CA GLY A 284 70.57 -7.03 -5.95
C GLY A 284 71.56 -6.98 -7.14
N ILE A 285 71.49 -7.94 -8.06
CA ILE A 285 72.34 -8.03 -9.24
C ILE A 285 71.58 -7.54 -10.48
N SER A 286 72.10 -6.47 -11.14
CA SER A 286 71.56 -5.92 -12.38
C SER A 286 71.92 -6.86 -13.56
N LEU A 287 70.89 -7.24 -14.38
CA LEU A 287 71.17 -7.98 -15.60
C LEU A 287 71.91 -7.14 -16.64
N LYS A 288 71.72 -5.84 -16.64
CA LYS A 288 72.34 -4.93 -17.59
C LYS A 288 73.77 -4.53 -17.21
N GLY A 289 74.04 -4.38 -15.90
CA GLY A 289 75.28 -3.77 -15.40
C GLY A 289 76.16 -4.70 -14.56
N HIS A 290 75.84 -6.03 -14.40
CA HIS A 290 76.66 -6.89 -13.58
C HIS A 290 77.94 -7.25 -14.29
N VAL A 291 78.99 -7.46 -13.48
CA VAL A 291 80.35 -7.88 -13.92
C VAL A 291 80.73 -9.14 -13.21
N HIS A 292 81.51 -9.97 -13.88
CA HIS A 292 82.06 -11.17 -13.27
C HIS A 292 83.49 -10.91 -12.85
N SER A 293 83.88 -11.25 -11.61
CA SER A 293 85.21 -11.18 -11.13
C SER A 293 85.99 -12.46 -11.56
N GLY A 294 87.31 -12.31 -11.82
CA GLY A 294 88.18 -13.45 -12.17
C GLY A 294 88.16 -13.88 -13.65
N VAL A 295 87.51 -13.13 -14.54
CA VAL A 295 87.56 -13.35 -15.97
C VAL A 295 88.60 -12.46 -16.65
N GLN A 296 89.42 -13.06 -17.48
CA GLN A 296 90.40 -12.33 -18.26
C GLN A 296 89.75 -11.63 -19.45
N SER A 297 89.99 -10.32 -19.59
CA SER A 297 89.51 -9.50 -20.70
C SER A 297 90.06 -10.01 -22.05
N GLY A 298 89.23 -10.32 -22.99
CA GLY A 298 89.57 -10.77 -24.36
C GLY A 298 88.52 -10.50 -25.41
N PRO A 299 88.80 -10.56 -26.67
CA PRO A 299 87.90 -10.30 -27.78
C PRO A 299 86.81 -11.37 -28.00
N SER A 300 86.90 -12.50 -27.31
CA SER A 300 85.93 -13.62 -27.44
C SER A 300 84.73 -13.44 -26.54
N LYS A 301 83.58 -13.77 -27.06
CA LYS A 301 82.31 -13.78 -26.29
C LYS A 301 82.14 -15.11 -25.62
N THR A 302 81.61 -15.17 -24.46
CA THR A 302 81.19 -16.41 -23.80
C THR A 302 80.06 -17.04 -24.62
N GLY A 303 79.99 -18.36 -24.64
CA GLY A 303 78.84 -19.09 -25.18
C GLY A 303 77.52 -18.68 -24.47
N GLY A 304 76.38 -18.92 -25.11
CA GLY A 304 75.07 -18.70 -24.44
C GLY A 304 74.92 -19.57 -23.20
N PRO A 305 74.11 -19.12 -22.23
CA PRO A 305 73.84 -19.93 -21.04
C PRO A 305 73.15 -21.24 -21.46
N GLN A 306 73.55 -22.31 -20.85
CA GLN A 306 72.97 -23.66 -21.02
C GLN A 306 71.89 -23.88 -19.97
#